data_e6d90288b0e586ac4e058bba18cbe105
#
_entry.id   e6d90288b0e586ac4e058bba18cbe105
#
_cell.length_a   1.000
_cell.length_b   1.000
_cell.length_c   1.000
_cell.angle_alpha   90.00
_cell.angle_beta   90.00
_cell.angle_gamma   90.00
#
_symmetry.space_group_name_H-M   'P 1'
#
loop_
_entity.id
_entity.type
_entity.pdbx_description
1 polymer ?
#
loop_
_entity_poly.entity_id
_entity_poly.type
_entity_poly.pdbx_seq_one_letter_code
_entity_poly.pdbx_strand_id
1 'polypeptide(L)'
;MTWAESVTLRASSFGSSQSFPQVVQPDRKGHTTNWSLRASQLRDSVSRVRILVTGGAGFIGQKVVAELAATAERVIVLDSLRPDVHRDGAESTRGALAATGSDLVVGDVRDAPAVAAALKGIDVVVHLAAKVGLGIGIDDMADYVSSNDHGTAVLLRAMATADIGRFIQASSTVVYGEGRYICEAHGAIAPDARTPEALSQGRFEPPCPACGSDLAPGLVEESASLDPRNTYAATKVAQEHLGAIWARETAGRAISLRLHNVYGPGMPRDTPYAGVASLFSSALDRDEAPRVFEDGGQRRDFVHVSDVASAFATAVGALADATDDRAGAHQAYNVGSGIVSTVGDLARALSGSRNGKTPIVTGEYRLGDVRHITASSQKLHDELGWRAKVSLADGVSGLTFG
;
A
#
# COMPACT_ATOMS: atom_id res chain seq x y z
N MET A 1 22.42 -49.88 -7.18
CA MET A 1 21.44 -50.47 -6.28
C MET A 1 20.11 -49.79 -6.57
N THR A 2 19.26 -50.48 -7.28
CA THR A 2 17.94 -50.12 -7.76
C THR A 2 16.88 -50.44 -6.73
N TRP A 3 15.99 -49.48 -6.48
CA TRP A 3 14.67 -49.79 -5.87
C TRP A 3 13.60 -49.12 -6.69
N ALA A 4 12.91 -49.96 -7.50
CA ALA A 4 11.62 -49.67 -8.07
C ALA A 4 10.63 -50.60 -7.38
N GLU A 5 9.61 -50.06 -6.72
CA GLU A 5 8.41 -50.84 -6.35
C GLU A 5 7.17 -50.13 -6.87
N SER A 6 6.54 -50.80 -7.80
CA SER A 6 5.25 -50.51 -8.40
C SER A 6 4.12 -50.87 -7.42
N VAL A 7 3.22 -49.93 -7.16
CA VAL A 7 1.92 -50.20 -6.49
C VAL A 7 0.82 -50.12 -7.52
N THR A 8 0.28 -51.30 -7.84
CA THR A 8 -0.91 -51.46 -8.68
C THR A 8 -2.17 -51.28 -7.83
N LEU A 9 -2.96 -50.24 -8.09
CA LEU A 9 -4.30 -50.10 -7.48
C LEU A 9 -5.36 -50.63 -8.44
N ARG A 10 -6.12 -51.63 -7.95
CA ARG A 10 -7.27 -52.23 -8.60
C ARG A 10 -8.44 -51.24 -8.61
N ALA A 11 -9.04 -51.06 -9.76
CA ALA A 11 -10.33 -50.41 -9.91
C ALA A 11 -11.43 -51.37 -9.42
N SER A 12 -12.20 -50.93 -8.43
CA SER A 12 -13.48 -51.53 -8.06
C SER A 12 -14.60 -50.54 -8.39
N SER A 13 -15.47 -50.98 -9.28
CA SER A 13 -16.73 -50.37 -9.67
C SER A 13 -17.68 -50.29 -8.48
N PHE A 14 -18.17 -49.07 -8.16
CA PHE A 14 -19.41 -48.92 -7.37
C PHE A 14 -20.36 -47.95 -8.07
N GLY A 15 -21.61 -48.43 -8.19
CA GLY A 15 -22.66 -47.79 -8.96
C GLY A 15 -23.37 -46.62 -8.25
N SER A 16 -23.98 -45.90 -9.11
CA SER A 16 -25.24 -45.12 -9.03
C SER A 16 -25.71 -44.46 -7.74
N SER A 17 -26.02 -43.19 -7.92
CA SER A 17 -27.01 -42.36 -7.22
C SER A 17 -26.72 -41.99 -5.77
N GLN A 18 -26.02 -40.85 -5.61
CA GLN A 18 -26.26 -39.99 -4.45
C GLN A 18 -26.51 -38.56 -4.94
N SER A 19 -27.70 -38.08 -4.54
CA SER A 19 -28.20 -36.73 -4.67
C SER A 19 -27.20 -35.72 -4.02
N PHE A 20 -26.81 -34.69 -4.76
CA PHE A 20 -26.09 -33.57 -4.24
C PHE A 20 -26.91 -32.91 -3.11
N PRO A 21 -26.30 -32.61 -1.96
CA PRO A 21 -26.96 -31.78 -0.96
C PRO A 21 -27.18 -30.39 -1.55
N GLN A 22 -28.41 -29.90 -1.46
CA GLN A 22 -28.78 -28.54 -1.79
C GLN A 22 -27.87 -27.59 -1.01
N VAL A 23 -27.25 -26.62 -1.72
CA VAL A 23 -26.57 -25.48 -1.13
C VAL A 23 -27.60 -24.72 -0.31
N VAL A 24 -27.55 -24.87 1.00
CA VAL A 24 -28.30 -24.03 1.94
C VAL A 24 -27.71 -22.62 1.80
N GLN A 25 -28.48 -21.72 1.22
CA GLN A 25 -28.17 -20.29 1.27
C GLN A 25 -28.15 -19.86 2.74
N PRO A 26 -27.11 -19.15 3.21
CA PRO A 26 -27.13 -18.62 4.56
C PRO A 26 -28.27 -17.61 4.70
N ASP A 27 -29.02 -17.79 5.76
CA ASP A 27 -30.16 -16.99 6.19
C ASP A 27 -29.75 -15.50 6.26
N ARG A 28 -30.51 -14.65 5.57
CA ARG A 28 -30.37 -13.18 5.62
C ARG A 28 -30.90 -12.67 6.96
N LYS A 29 -30.22 -12.94 8.04
CA LYS A 29 -30.35 -12.17 9.27
C LYS A 29 -29.40 -10.98 9.16
N GLY A 30 -29.95 -9.86 8.72
CA GLY A 30 -29.27 -8.58 8.67
C GLY A 30 -28.81 -8.14 10.05
N HIS A 31 -27.61 -8.52 10.44
CA HIS A 31 -26.87 -7.76 11.43
C HIS A 31 -26.44 -6.46 10.74
N THR A 32 -27.29 -5.44 10.80
CA THR A 32 -26.89 -4.06 10.59
C THR A 32 -25.88 -3.72 11.68
N THR A 33 -24.61 -4.01 11.44
CA THR A 33 -23.54 -3.52 12.28
C THR A 33 -23.65 -2.00 12.25
N ASN A 34 -23.99 -1.38 13.39
CA ASN A 34 -24.13 0.06 13.46
C ASN A 34 -22.75 0.68 13.41
N TRP A 35 -22.25 0.91 12.19
CA TRP A 35 -20.90 1.42 11.92
C TRP A 35 -20.63 2.77 12.60
N SER A 36 -21.69 3.57 12.85
CA SER A 36 -21.56 4.85 13.56
C SER A 36 -21.21 4.65 15.03
N LEU A 37 -21.80 3.66 15.69
CA LEU A 37 -21.48 3.29 17.08
C LEU A 37 -20.07 2.67 17.17
N ARG A 38 -19.69 1.83 16.22
CA ARG A 38 -18.36 1.23 16.17
C ARG A 38 -17.27 2.28 15.91
N ALA A 39 -17.53 3.24 15.04
CA ALA A 39 -16.62 4.35 14.77
C ALA A 39 -16.42 5.28 15.99
N SER A 40 -17.45 5.51 16.82
CA SER A 40 -17.29 6.26 18.08
C SER A 40 -16.47 5.48 19.11
N GLN A 41 -16.74 4.19 19.26
CA GLN A 41 -15.98 3.32 20.18
C GLN A 41 -14.49 3.23 19.78
N LEU A 42 -14.19 3.15 18.47
CA LEU A 42 -12.81 3.16 17.97
C LEU A 42 -12.10 4.50 18.26
N ARG A 43 -12.79 5.64 18.20
CA ARG A 43 -12.21 6.94 18.59
C ARG A 43 -11.92 7.01 20.10
N ASP A 44 -12.82 6.54 20.91
CA ASP A 44 -12.64 6.54 22.38
C ASP A 44 -11.47 5.62 22.79
N SER A 45 -11.23 4.52 22.06
CA SER A 45 -10.09 3.65 22.32
C SER A 45 -8.74 4.29 21.94
N VAL A 46 -8.71 5.15 20.92
CA VAL A 46 -7.49 5.85 20.47
C VAL A 46 -7.10 6.98 21.41
N SER A 47 -8.05 7.63 22.10
CA SER A 47 -7.79 8.79 22.98
C SER A 47 -6.83 8.53 24.15
N ARG A 48 -6.52 7.27 24.42
CA ARG A 48 -5.60 6.85 25.49
C ARG A 48 -4.32 6.19 24.96
N VAL A 49 -4.08 6.26 23.65
CA VAL A 49 -2.99 5.54 23.00
C VAL A 49 -1.86 6.50 22.67
N ARG A 50 -0.65 6.10 23.04
CA ARG A 50 0.61 6.78 22.69
C ARG A 50 1.22 6.08 21.49
N ILE A 51 1.47 6.82 20.43
CA ILE A 51 1.80 6.28 19.10
C ILE A 51 3.19 6.74 18.70
N LEU A 52 4.03 5.81 18.25
CA LEU A 52 5.24 6.13 17.49
C LEU A 52 4.96 6.01 16.01
N VAL A 53 5.21 7.08 15.26
CA VAL A 53 5.16 7.08 13.79
C VAL A 53 6.59 7.19 13.26
N THR A 54 7.12 6.12 12.67
CA THR A 54 8.41 6.21 11.97
C THR A 54 8.19 6.68 10.54
N GLY A 55 9.06 7.54 10.01
CA GLY A 55 8.86 8.16 8.70
C GLY A 55 7.74 9.21 8.69
N GLY A 56 7.38 9.73 9.86
CA GLY A 56 6.29 10.69 10.02
C GLY A 56 6.55 12.07 9.43
N ALA A 57 7.80 12.37 9.08
CA ALA A 57 8.18 13.63 8.41
C ALA A 57 7.96 13.59 6.88
N GLY A 58 7.77 12.41 6.28
CA GLY A 58 7.50 12.23 4.86
C GLY A 58 6.11 12.68 4.43
N PHE A 59 5.85 12.65 3.11
CA PHE A 59 4.58 13.07 2.49
C PHE A 59 3.34 12.42 3.13
N ILE A 60 3.29 11.10 3.17
CA ILE A 60 2.18 10.36 3.79
C ILE A 60 2.23 10.53 5.31
N GLY A 61 3.44 10.47 5.88
CA GLY A 61 3.68 10.54 7.31
C GLY A 61 3.09 11.77 7.97
N GLN A 62 3.30 12.96 7.41
CA GLN A 62 2.74 14.22 7.96
C GLN A 62 1.21 14.19 8.04
N LYS A 63 0.52 13.60 7.04
CA LYS A 63 -0.94 13.49 7.06
C LYS A 63 -1.42 12.46 8.07
N VAL A 64 -0.71 11.33 8.18
CA VAL A 64 -0.98 10.31 9.21
C VAL A 64 -0.76 10.87 10.61
N VAL A 65 0.33 11.60 10.83
CA VAL A 65 0.61 12.26 12.13
C VAL A 65 -0.50 13.26 12.48
N ALA A 66 -0.91 14.11 11.54
CA ALA A 66 -1.98 15.10 11.78
C ALA A 66 -3.32 14.42 12.13
N GLU A 67 -3.68 13.35 11.42
CA GLU A 67 -4.91 12.58 11.69
C GLU A 67 -4.87 11.90 13.06
N LEU A 68 -3.75 11.27 13.42
CA LEU A 68 -3.58 10.58 14.68
C LEU A 68 -3.49 11.55 15.87
N ALA A 69 -2.78 12.67 15.73
CA ALA A 69 -2.63 13.67 16.77
C ALA A 69 -3.95 14.33 17.18
N ALA A 70 -4.96 14.32 16.30
CA ALA A 70 -6.29 14.83 16.61
C ALA A 70 -7.05 13.98 17.65
N THR A 71 -6.64 12.72 17.88
CA THR A 71 -7.38 11.78 18.73
C THR A 71 -6.50 11.02 19.72
N ALA A 72 -5.22 10.81 19.45
CA ALA A 72 -4.31 10.07 20.32
C ALA A 72 -3.90 10.89 21.56
N GLU A 73 -3.52 10.21 22.63
CA GLU A 73 -2.94 10.85 23.83
C GLU A 73 -1.63 11.56 23.49
N ARG A 74 -0.78 10.92 22.69
CA ARG A 74 0.51 11.46 22.25
C ARG A 74 0.96 10.82 20.96
N VAL A 75 1.55 11.62 20.08
CA VAL A 75 2.24 11.13 18.87
C VAL A 75 3.70 11.54 18.91
N ILE A 76 4.60 10.57 18.80
CA ILE A 76 6.03 10.77 18.62
C ILE A 76 6.39 10.37 17.20
N VAL A 77 7.19 11.19 16.54
CA VAL A 77 7.71 10.94 15.19
C VAL A 77 9.19 10.58 15.29
N LEU A 78 9.59 9.46 14.71
CA LEU A 78 10.99 9.11 14.47
C LEU A 78 11.27 9.22 12.97
N ASP A 79 12.16 10.13 12.57
CA ASP A 79 12.51 10.32 11.17
C ASP A 79 13.99 10.74 11.05
N SER A 80 14.66 10.22 10.03
CA SER A 80 16.07 10.55 9.79
C SER A 80 16.25 11.88 9.06
N LEU A 81 15.18 12.47 8.55
CA LEU A 81 15.17 13.71 7.76
C LEU A 81 16.17 13.68 6.60
N ARG A 82 16.21 12.59 5.85
CA ARG A 82 17.14 12.38 4.73
C ARG A 82 17.12 13.58 3.77
N PRO A 83 18.29 14.14 3.38
CA PRO A 83 18.37 15.31 2.51
C PRO A 83 17.81 15.09 1.10
N ASP A 84 17.82 13.84 0.60
CA ASP A 84 17.26 13.47 -0.70
C ASP A 84 15.72 13.50 -0.71
N VAL A 85 15.09 13.44 0.45
CA VAL A 85 13.64 13.53 0.66
C VAL A 85 13.21 14.93 1.07
N HIS A 86 13.95 15.57 1.99
CA HIS A 86 13.63 16.88 2.60
C HIS A 86 14.52 17.99 2.01
N ARG A 87 14.38 18.27 0.71
CA ARG A 87 15.22 19.23 -0.04
C ARG A 87 15.11 20.67 0.46
N ASP A 88 13.91 21.10 0.87
CA ASP A 88 13.62 22.46 1.33
C ASP A 88 14.00 22.69 2.80
N GLY A 89 14.76 21.77 3.37
CA GLY A 89 15.21 21.81 4.75
C GLY A 89 14.21 21.18 5.73
N ALA A 90 14.77 20.61 6.78
CA ALA A 90 13.99 19.99 7.86
C ALA A 90 13.13 20.99 8.66
N GLU A 91 13.30 22.30 8.45
CA GLU A 91 12.67 23.36 9.23
C GLU A 91 11.16 23.46 8.97
N SER A 92 10.72 23.47 7.70
CA SER A 92 9.30 23.51 7.36
C SER A 92 8.56 22.26 7.87
N THR A 93 9.21 21.09 7.73
CA THR A 93 8.69 19.81 8.25
C THR A 93 8.59 19.82 9.77
N ARG A 94 9.60 20.36 10.48
CA ARG A 94 9.57 20.53 11.94
C ARG A 94 8.42 21.44 12.36
N GLY A 95 8.23 22.56 11.66
CA GLY A 95 7.11 23.48 11.92
C GLY A 95 5.75 22.83 11.72
N ALA A 96 5.59 22.07 10.63
CA ALA A 96 4.33 21.34 10.35
C ALA A 96 4.02 20.29 11.41
N LEU A 97 5.00 19.50 11.86
CA LEU A 97 4.83 18.52 12.93
C LEU A 97 4.55 19.19 14.28
N ALA A 98 5.27 20.25 14.63
CA ALA A 98 5.03 21.00 15.86
C ALA A 98 3.62 21.60 15.93
N ALA A 99 3.06 22.03 14.78
CA ALA A 99 1.70 22.56 14.71
C ALA A 99 0.63 21.48 15.04
N THR A 100 0.96 20.18 14.94
CA THR A 100 0.08 19.08 15.36
C THR A 100 0.22 18.74 16.86
N GLY A 101 1.17 19.34 17.57
CA GLY A 101 1.50 18.96 18.95
C GLY A 101 2.34 17.69 19.06
N SER A 102 2.88 17.19 17.96
CA SER A 102 3.68 15.95 17.93
C SER A 102 5.16 16.23 18.20
N ASP A 103 5.83 15.31 18.89
CA ASP A 103 7.26 15.38 19.18
C ASP A 103 8.08 14.75 18.05
N LEU A 104 9.05 15.48 17.52
CA LEU A 104 9.98 14.94 16.51
C LEU A 104 11.31 14.52 17.14
N VAL A 105 11.62 13.24 16.99
CA VAL A 105 12.92 12.65 17.28
C VAL A 105 13.66 12.41 15.97
N VAL A 106 14.80 13.07 15.78
CA VAL A 106 15.64 12.84 14.61
C VAL A 106 16.50 11.61 14.84
N GLY A 107 16.31 10.59 14.02
CA GLY A 107 17.00 9.31 14.13
C GLY A 107 16.65 8.34 13.03
N ASP A 108 17.53 7.38 12.80
CA ASP A 108 17.36 6.35 11.79
C ASP A 108 16.76 5.08 12.41
N VAL A 109 15.82 4.44 11.73
CA VAL A 109 15.22 3.16 12.19
C VAL A 109 16.24 2.02 12.25
N ARG A 110 17.40 2.16 11.63
CA ARG A 110 18.54 1.23 11.72
C ARG A 110 19.36 1.41 12.99
N ASP A 111 19.20 2.52 13.68
CA ASP A 111 19.90 2.81 14.94
C ASP A 111 19.11 2.28 16.13
N ALA A 112 19.50 1.12 16.63
CA ALA A 112 18.80 0.46 17.73
C ALA A 112 18.69 1.31 19.02
N PRO A 113 19.71 2.05 19.47
CA PRO A 113 19.59 3.01 20.58
C PRO A 113 18.55 4.11 20.33
N ALA A 114 18.52 4.73 19.14
CA ALA A 114 17.53 5.76 18.79
C ALA A 114 16.11 5.20 18.79
N VAL A 115 15.91 4.02 18.19
CA VAL A 115 14.63 3.29 18.17
C VAL A 115 14.18 2.96 19.59
N ALA A 116 15.04 2.38 20.43
CA ALA A 116 14.70 2.04 21.80
C ALA A 116 14.32 3.27 22.66
N ALA A 117 14.97 4.41 22.41
CA ALA A 117 14.62 5.66 23.07
C ALA A 117 13.25 6.19 22.64
N ALA A 118 12.93 6.10 21.34
CA ALA A 118 11.65 6.55 20.79
C ALA A 118 10.47 5.65 21.21
N LEU A 119 10.71 4.38 21.54
CA LEU A 119 9.68 3.43 21.98
C LEU A 119 9.25 3.59 23.46
N LYS A 120 9.91 4.45 24.25
CA LYS A 120 9.58 4.60 25.66
C LYS A 120 8.16 5.10 25.88
N GLY A 121 7.36 4.26 26.52
CA GLY A 121 5.98 4.57 26.85
C GLY A 121 5.03 4.59 25.65
N ILE A 122 5.35 3.88 24.57
CA ILE A 122 4.53 3.74 23.36
C ILE A 122 3.64 2.50 23.47
N ASP A 123 2.42 2.61 22.96
CA ASP A 123 1.41 1.54 22.96
C ASP A 123 1.21 0.93 21.55
N VAL A 124 1.40 1.75 20.50
CA VAL A 124 1.23 1.34 19.08
C VAL A 124 2.34 1.94 18.22
N VAL A 125 2.86 1.17 17.29
CA VAL A 125 3.82 1.65 16.29
C VAL A 125 3.19 1.67 14.91
N VAL A 126 3.28 2.82 14.24
CA VAL A 126 2.95 3.02 12.82
C VAL A 126 4.25 3.21 12.05
N HIS A 127 4.60 2.22 11.24
CA HIS A 127 5.88 2.17 10.53
C HIS A 127 5.72 2.61 9.07
N LEU A 128 6.12 3.85 8.77
CA LEU A 128 6.11 4.43 7.42
C LEU A 128 7.54 4.63 6.88
N ALA A 129 8.55 4.57 7.76
CA ALA A 129 9.94 4.77 7.35
C ALA A 129 10.38 3.70 6.35
N ALA A 130 10.72 4.15 5.15
CA ALA A 130 11.23 3.29 4.08
C ALA A 130 11.94 4.14 3.02
N LYS A 131 12.92 3.57 2.34
CA LYS A 131 13.36 4.05 1.05
C LYS A 131 12.29 3.62 0.03
N VAL A 132 11.79 4.57 -0.76
CA VAL A 132 10.73 4.37 -1.74
C VAL A 132 11.20 4.75 -3.14
N GLY A 133 10.46 4.38 -4.18
CA GLY A 133 10.71 4.74 -5.57
C GLY A 133 10.86 3.52 -6.47
N LEU A 134 10.50 3.71 -7.75
CA LEU A 134 10.61 2.72 -8.81
C LEU A 134 11.66 3.19 -9.82
N GLY A 135 12.46 2.27 -10.37
CA GLY A 135 13.36 2.57 -11.48
C GLY A 135 14.74 3.10 -11.10
N ILE A 136 15.14 3.02 -9.82
CA ILE A 136 16.52 3.14 -9.42
C ILE A 136 17.12 1.75 -9.54
N GLY A 137 18.24 1.63 -10.28
CA GLY A 137 18.79 0.35 -10.71
C GLY A 137 19.29 -0.55 -9.58
N ILE A 138 19.99 -1.61 -9.98
CA ILE A 138 20.58 -2.62 -9.08
C ILE A 138 21.55 -1.99 -8.07
N ASP A 139 22.17 -0.87 -8.39
CA ASP A 139 23.15 -0.17 -7.56
C ASP A 139 22.56 0.30 -6.20
N ASP A 140 21.27 0.58 -6.17
CA ASP A 140 20.57 1.02 -4.96
C ASP A 140 19.99 -0.14 -4.10
N MET A 141 20.13 -1.38 -4.56
CA MET A 141 19.52 -2.54 -3.89
C MET A 141 19.95 -2.65 -2.42
N ALA A 142 21.23 -2.44 -2.13
CA ALA A 142 21.75 -2.52 -0.76
C ALA A 142 21.15 -1.45 0.17
N ASP A 143 20.92 -0.22 -0.33
CA ASP A 143 20.29 0.85 0.45
C ASP A 143 18.80 0.56 0.69
N TYR A 144 18.08 -0.02 -0.29
CA TYR A 144 16.70 -0.50 -0.08
C TYR A 144 16.62 -1.55 1.02
N VAL A 145 17.43 -2.60 0.94
CA VAL A 145 17.45 -3.69 1.93
C VAL A 145 17.87 -3.17 3.31
N SER A 146 18.90 -2.30 3.35
CA SER A 146 19.34 -1.71 4.61
C SER A 146 18.24 -0.86 5.25
N SER A 147 17.62 0.04 4.49
CA SER A 147 16.61 0.96 5.02
C SER A 147 15.29 0.25 5.37
N ASN A 148 14.82 -0.64 4.50
CA ASN A 148 13.50 -1.24 4.63
C ASN A 148 13.55 -2.53 5.47
N ASP A 149 14.33 -3.52 5.08
CA ASP A 149 14.32 -4.84 5.73
C ASP A 149 15.04 -4.79 7.06
N HIS A 150 16.32 -4.33 7.06
CA HIS A 150 17.10 -4.24 8.28
C HIS A 150 16.50 -3.23 9.26
N GLY A 151 16.06 -2.05 8.79
CA GLY A 151 15.40 -1.06 9.65
C GLY A 151 14.13 -1.61 10.31
N THR A 152 13.29 -2.34 9.55
CA THR A 152 12.11 -3.00 10.11
C THR A 152 12.49 -4.08 11.14
N ALA A 153 13.52 -4.89 10.87
CA ALA A 153 13.97 -5.91 11.82
C ALA A 153 14.48 -5.31 13.12
N VAL A 154 15.23 -4.21 13.07
CA VAL A 154 15.70 -3.46 14.26
C VAL A 154 14.50 -2.94 15.05
N LEU A 155 13.53 -2.33 14.40
CA LEU A 155 12.31 -1.81 15.03
C LEU A 155 11.51 -2.91 15.72
N LEU A 156 11.22 -4.02 15.02
CA LEU A 156 10.43 -5.13 15.56
C LEU A 156 11.10 -5.81 16.75
N ARG A 157 12.44 -5.98 16.70
CA ARG A 157 13.22 -6.47 17.85
C ARG A 157 13.09 -5.54 19.05
N ALA A 158 13.21 -4.22 18.83
CA ALA A 158 13.10 -3.24 19.92
C ALA A 158 11.69 -3.21 20.51
N MET A 159 10.64 -3.35 19.68
CA MET A 159 9.25 -3.48 20.12
C MET A 159 9.05 -4.72 21.00
N ALA A 160 9.58 -5.88 20.57
CA ALA A 160 9.51 -7.11 21.39
C ALA A 160 10.22 -6.94 22.75
N THR A 161 11.37 -6.25 22.79
CA THR A 161 12.09 -5.96 24.04
C THR A 161 11.32 -5.01 24.95
N ALA A 162 10.54 -4.08 24.38
CA ALA A 162 9.74 -3.09 25.09
C ALA A 162 8.31 -3.57 25.41
N ASP A 163 7.95 -4.82 25.11
CA ASP A 163 6.63 -5.42 25.27
C ASP A 163 5.51 -4.64 24.56
N ILE A 164 5.82 -4.10 23.35
CA ILE A 164 4.88 -3.39 22.52
C ILE A 164 4.30 -4.37 21.50
N GLY A 165 3.04 -4.75 21.65
CA GLY A 165 2.38 -5.80 20.87
C GLY A 165 1.54 -5.31 19.69
N ARG A 166 1.60 -4.01 19.28
CA ARG A 166 0.73 -3.46 18.25
C ARG A 166 1.54 -2.76 17.14
N PHE A 167 1.49 -3.33 15.94
CA PHE A 167 2.30 -2.89 14.80
C PHE A 167 1.46 -2.67 13.55
N ILE A 168 1.59 -1.51 12.92
CA ILE A 168 0.98 -1.18 11.64
C ILE A 168 2.09 -0.71 10.71
N GLN A 169 2.12 -1.22 9.48
CA GLN A 169 3.12 -0.79 8.50
C GLN A 169 2.51 -0.40 7.16
N ALA A 170 3.16 0.54 6.48
CA ALA A 170 2.88 0.83 5.09
C ALA A 170 3.50 -0.24 4.20
N SER A 171 2.66 -1.02 3.54
CA SER A 171 3.01 -1.83 2.39
C SER A 171 2.58 -1.11 1.10
N SER A 172 2.54 -1.79 -0.02
CA SER A 172 2.27 -1.18 -1.32
C SER A 172 1.59 -2.17 -2.25
N THR A 173 0.81 -1.65 -3.19
CA THR A 173 0.25 -2.44 -4.30
C THR A 173 1.31 -3.11 -5.18
N VAL A 174 2.54 -2.60 -5.19
CA VAL A 174 3.65 -3.18 -5.98
C VAL A 174 4.03 -4.62 -5.59
N VAL A 175 3.59 -5.07 -4.41
CA VAL A 175 3.81 -6.46 -3.96
C VAL A 175 3.12 -7.50 -4.85
N TYR A 176 2.09 -7.10 -5.60
CA TYR A 176 1.32 -7.97 -6.48
C TYR A 176 1.89 -8.15 -7.89
N GLY A 177 2.91 -7.37 -8.27
CA GLY A 177 3.42 -7.37 -9.64
C GLY A 177 2.40 -6.85 -10.65
N GLU A 178 2.14 -7.64 -11.72
CA GLU A 178 1.21 -7.24 -12.80
C GLU A 178 -0.28 -7.21 -12.39
N GLY A 179 -0.62 -7.57 -11.17
CA GLY A 179 -2.01 -7.58 -10.72
C GLY A 179 -2.78 -8.84 -11.19
N ARG A 180 -4.10 -8.71 -11.27
CA ARG A 180 -5.00 -9.82 -11.64
C ARG A 180 -5.49 -9.67 -13.06
N TYR A 181 -5.38 -10.76 -13.83
CA TYR A 181 -5.95 -10.85 -15.17
C TYR A 181 -6.84 -12.08 -15.31
N ILE A 182 -7.76 -12.00 -16.26
CA ILE A 182 -8.72 -13.06 -16.58
C ILE A 182 -8.65 -13.33 -18.07
N CYS A 183 -8.36 -14.57 -18.44
CA CYS A 183 -8.56 -15.09 -19.77
C CYS A 183 -9.94 -15.73 -19.88
N GLU A 184 -10.68 -15.46 -20.94
CA GLU A 184 -11.99 -16.05 -21.15
C GLU A 184 -11.95 -17.60 -21.17
N ALA A 185 -10.91 -18.17 -21.77
CA ALA A 185 -10.74 -19.61 -21.89
C ALA A 185 -10.09 -20.27 -20.66
N HIS A 186 -9.22 -19.56 -19.93
CA HIS A 186 -8.39 -20.15 -18.87
C HIS A 186 -8.69 -19.58 -17.46
N GLY A 187 -9.61 -18.64 -17.33
CA GLY A 187 -9.95 -18.01 -16.04
C GLY A 187 -8.85 -17.08 -15.54
N ALA A 188 -8.64 -17.04 -14.22
CA ALA A 188 -7.62 -16.20 -13.61
C ALA A 188 -6.21 -16.68 -14.00
N ILE A 189 -5.38 -15.77 -14.50
CA ILE A 189 -4.04 -16.08 -15.00
C ILE A 189 -3.08 -14.93 -14.67
N ALA A 190 -1.82 -15.25 -14.39
CA ALA A 190 -0.75 -14.28 -14.30
C ALA A 190 -0.10 -14.14 -15.69
N PRO A 191 -0.01 -12.92 -16.25
CA PRO A 191 0.64 -12.73 -17.53
C PRO A 191 2.17 -12.79 -17.38
N ASP A 192 2.84 -13.13 -18.46
CA ASP A 192 4.29 -12.97 -18.58
C ASP A 192 4.68 -11.48 -18.63
N ALA A 193 5.96 -11.20 -18.41
CA ALA A 193 6.50 -9.87 -18.59
C ALA A 193 6.32 -9.39 -20.04
N ARG A 194 5.92 -8.14 -20.22
CA ARG A 194 5.75 -7.53 -21.54
C ARG A 194 7.10 -7.41 -22.25
N THR A 195 7.18 -7.81 -23.51
CA THR A 195 8.43 -7.80 -24.26
C THR A 195 8.70 -6.44 -24.92
N PRO A 196 9.98 -6.05 -25.09
CA PRO A 196 10.34 -4.83 -25.82
C PRO A 196 9.75 -4.77 -27.23
N GLU A 197 9.69 -5.93 -27.92
CA GLU A 197 9.15 -6.06 -29.28
C GLU A 197 7.66 -5.74 -29.33
N ALA A 198 6.88 -6.26 -28.37
CA ALA A 198 5.45 -5.97 -28.28
C ALA A 198 5.21 -4.49 -27.97
N LEU A 199 5.94 -3.94 -27.00
CA LEU A 199 5.81 -2.54 -26.58
C LEU A 199 6.19 -1.57 -27.70
N SER A 200 7.28 -1.84 -28.45
CA SER A 200 7.70 -1.01 -29.59
C SER A 200 6.70 -0.99 -30.74
N GLN A 201 5.86 -2.03 -30.83
CA GLN A 201 4.78 -2.14 -31.83
C GLN A 201 3.44 -1.56 -31.32
N GLY A 202 3.43 -0.91 -30.13
CA GLY A 202 2.21 -0.37 -29.53
C GLY A 202 1.27 -1.43 -28.95
N ARG A 203 1.74 -2.68 -28.80
CA ARG A 203 0.97 -3.75 -28.15
C ARG A 203 1.23 -3.71 -26.66
N PHE A 204 0.41 -2.96 -25.95
CA PHE A 204 0.61 -2.69 -24.53
C PHE A 204 -0.09 -3.68 -23.61
N GLU A 205 -1.17 -4.32 -24.05
CA GLU A 205 -1.87 -5.34 -23.26
C GLU A 205 -1.08 -6.65 -23.26
N PRO A 206 -0.92 -7.30 -22.06
CA PRO A 206 -0.27 -8.60 -22.00
C PRO A 206 -1.20 -9.68 -22.55
N PRO A 207 -0.71 -10.56 -23.44
CA PRO A 207 -1.48 -11.70 -23.94
C PRO A 207 -1.53 -12.83 -22.90
N CYS A 208 -2.53 -13.69 -23.03
CA CYS A 208 -2.60 -14.93 -22.27
C CYS A 208 -1.43 -15.85 -22.63
N PRO A 209 -0.59 -16.29 -21.67
CA PRO A 209 0.57 -17.14 -21.95
C PRO A 209 0.17 -18.54 -22.47
N ALA A 210 -1.08 -18.96 -22.24
CA ALA A 210 -1.56 -20.27 -22.67
C ALA A 210 -2.16 -20.28 -24.10
N CYS A 211 -2.83 -19.20 -24.51
CA CYS A 211 -3.53 -19.18 -25.82
C CYS A 211 -3.28 -17.91 -26.65
N GLY A 212 -2.55 -16.94 -26.13
CA GLY A 212 -2.25 -15.70 -26.84
C GLY A 212 -3.41 -14.70 -26.95
N SER A 213 -4.59 -15.00 -26.39
CA SER A 213 -5.73 -14.09 -26.41
C SER A 213 -5.52 -12.90 -25.46
N ASP A 214 -6.20 -11.80 -25.73
CA ASP A 214 -6.18 -10.63 -24.84
C ASP A 214 -6.70 -10.98 -23.45
N LEU A 215 -6.09 -10.39 -22.44
CA LEU A 215 -6.48 -10.57 -21.04
C LEU A 215 -7.29 -9.38 -20.53
N ALA A 216 -8.37 -9.67 -19.81
CA ALA A 216 -9.14 -8.65 -19.11
C ALA A 216 -8.54 -8.39 -17.71
N PRO A 217 -8.18 -7.12 -17.36
CA PRO A 217 -7.67 -6.82 -16.03
C PRO A 217 -8.80 -6.86 -14.98
N GLY A 218 -8.51 -7.48 -13.84
CA GLY A 218 -9.41 -7.59 -12.68
C GLY A 218 -8.91 -6.82 -11.46
N LEU A 219 -9.71 -6.81 -10.39
CA LEU A 219 -9.29 -6.29 -9.10
C LEU A 219 -8.53 -7.36 -8.32
N VAL A 220 -7.41 -6.98 -7.71
CA VAL A 220 -6.60 -7.87 -6.86
C VAL A 220 -7.16 -7.87 -5.45
N GLU A 221 -7.35 -9.04 -4.89
CA GLU A 221 -7.71 -9.24 -3.49
C GLU A 221 -6.45 -9.54 -2.66
N GLU A 222 -6.53 -9.34 -1.34
CA GLU A 222 -5.39 -9.53 -0.43
C GLU A 222 -4.89 -10.98 -0.37
N SER A 223 -5.73 -11.93 -0.77
CA SER A 223 -5.40 -13.35 -0.90
C SER A 223 -4.56 -13.70 -2.13
N ALA A 224 -4.38 -12.75 -3.07
CA ALA A 224 -3.59 -12.98 -4.27
C ALA A 224 -2.12 -13.23 -3.93
N SER A 225 -1.47 -14.06 -4.74
CA SER A 225 -0.04 -14.32 -4.63
C SER A 225 0.77 -13.03 -4.79
N LEU A 226 1.83 -12.89 -3.99
CA LEU A 226 2.76 -11.78 -4.10
C LEU A 226 3.82 -12.11 -5.16
N ASP A 227 4.06 -11.17 -6.08
CA ASP A 227 5.00 -11.33 -7.19
C ASP A 227 5.82 -10.04 -7.39
N PRO A 228 6.75 -9.73 -6.48
CA PRO A 228 7.51 -8.48 -6.53
C PRO A 228 8.42 -8.41 -7.77
N ARG A 229 8.27 -7.37 -8.59
CA ARG A 229 8.97 -7.20 -9.87
C ARG A 229 10.18 -6.25 -9.81
N ASN A 230 10.47 -5.66 -8.65
CA ASN A 230 11.63 -4.79 -8.44
C ASN A 230 12.07 -4.84 -6.97
N THR A 231 13.25 -4.25 -6.69
CA THR A 231 13.85 -4.26 -5.34
C THR A 231 12.93 -3.65 -4.29
N TYR A 232 12.31 -2.52 -4.58
CA TYR A 232 11.37 -1.88 -3.66
C TYR A 232 10.19 -2.81 -3.31
N ALA A 233 9.59 -3.44 -4.32
CA ALA A 233 8.51 -4.39 -4.11
C ALA A 233 8.96 -5.60 -3.26
N ALA A 234 10.16 -6.13 -3.51
CA ALA A 234 10.74 -7.22 -2.75
C ALA A 234 10.91 -6.85 -1.26
N THR A 235 11.42 -5.64 -0.98
CA THR A 235 11.55 -5.19 0.41
C THR A 235 10.18 -4.98 1.08
N LYS A 236 9.14 -4.54 0.34
CA LYS A 236 7.79 -4.43 0.91
C LYS A 236 7.20 -5.79 1.28
N VAL A 237 7.43 -6.81 0.44
CA VAL A 237 7.07 -8.21 0.78
C VAL A 237 7.84 -8.69 2.00
N ALA A 238 9.15 -8.44 2.07
CA ALA A 238 9.98 -8.80 3.22
C ALA A 238 9.47 -8.15 4.51
N GLN A 239 9.12 -6.86 4.48
CA GLN A 239 8.54 -6.16 5.63
C GLN A 239 7.22 -6.82 6.11
N GLU A 240 6.31 -7.21 5.20
CA GLU A 240 5.08 -7.92 5.57
C GLU A 240 5.39 -9.27 6.24
N HIS A 241 6.35 -10.03 5.71
CA HIS A 241 6.77 -11.31 6.30
C HIS A 241 7.41 -11.13 7.68
N LEU A 242 8.29 -10.13 7.85
CA LEU A 242 8.89 -9.82 9.16
C LEU A 242 7.81 -9.43 10.18
N GLY A 243 6.84 -8.58 9.82
CA GLY A 243 5.71 -8.23 10.68
C GLY A 243 4.85 -9.44 11.06
N ALA A 244 4.61 -10.36 10.11
CA ALA A 244 3.84 -11.57 10.35
C ALA A 244 4.57 -12.57 11.29
N ILE A 245 5.89 -12.74 11.12
CA ILE A 245 6.71 -13.58 11.98
C ILE A 245 6.77 -12.99 13.40
N TRP A 246 7.05 -11.68 13.50
CA TRP A 246 7.07 -10.97 14.78
C TRP A 246 5.76 -11.11 15.56
N ALA A 247 4.62 -10.90 14.89
CA ALA A 247 3.31 -11.05 15.53
C ALA A 247 3.14 -12.46 16.11
N ARG A 248 3.48 -13.50 15.33
CA ARG A 248 3.37 -14.91 15.75
C ARG A 248 4.27 -15.25 16.93
N GLU A 249 5.52 -14.77 16.91
CA GLU A 249 6.52 -15.09 17.94
C GLU A 249 6.30 -14.33 19.25
N THR A 250 5.71 -13.12 19.19
CA THR A 250 5.48 -12.27 20.39
C THR A 250 4.03 -12.28 20.88
N ALA A 251 3.13 -13.04 20.22
CA ALA A 251 1.68 -12.92 20.40
C ALA A 251 1.17 -11.48 20.16
N GLY A 252 1.93 -10.66 19.46
CA GLY A 252 1.53 -9.32 19.03
C GLY A 252 0.51 -9.35 17.89
N ARG A 253 0.12 -8.18 17.41
CA ARG A 253 -0.80 -8.00 16.27
C ARG A 253 -0.18 -7.08 15.25
N ALA A 254 -0.18 -7.48 13.97
CA ALA A 254 0.38 -6.71 12.89
C ALA A 254 -0.66 -6.46 11.79
N ILE A 255 -0.67 -5.23 11.24
CA ILE A 255 -1.46 -4.85 10.08
C ILE A 255 -0.54 -4.26 9.02
N SER A 256 -0.63 -4.77 7.79
CA SER A 256 0.02 -4.20 6.61
C SER A 256 -1.02 -3.50 5.72
N LEU A 257 -0.87 -2.20 5.52
CA LEU A 257 -1.71 -1.43 4.61
C LEU A 257 -1.03 -1.35 3.24
N ARG A 258 -1.54 -2.06 2.24
CA ARG A 258 -1.05 -2.08 0.86
C ARG A 258 -1.60 -0.85 0.13
N LEU A 259 -0.82 0.23 0.15
CA LEU A 259 -1.22 1.51 -0.40
C LEU A 259 -1.20 1.46 -1.93
N HIS A 260 -2.25 1.99 -2.56
CA HIS A 260 -2.30 2.22 -3.99
C HIS A 260 -1.59 3.53 -4.38
N ASN A 261 -1.89 4.10 -5.55
CA ASN A 261 -1.23 5.30 -6.03
C ASN A 261 -1.66 6.53 -5.21
N VAL A 262 -0.93 6.80 -4.13
CA VAL A 262 -1.22 7.91 -3.23
C VAL A 262 -0.87 9.24 -3.89
N TYR A 263 -1.80 10.19 -3.85
CA TYR A 263 -1.60 11.55 -4.33
C TYR A 263 -2.21 12.56 -3.36
N GLY A 264 -1.80 13.83 -3.47
CA GLY A 264 -2.39 14.88 -2.65
C GLY A 264 -1.40 16.01 -2.34
N PRO A 265 -1.83 17.03 -1.57
CA PRO A 265 -0.99 18.15 -1.19
C PRO A 265 0.25 17.72 -0.41
N GLY A 266 1.43 18.23 -0.81
CA GLY A 266 2.71 17.90 -0.19
C GLY A 266 3.43 16.70 -0.82
N MET A 267 2.92 16.12 -1.91
CA MET A 267 3.63 15.03 -2.59
C MET A 267 4.99 15.51 -3.16
N PRO A 268 6.04 14.64 -3.11
CA PRO A 268 7.39 15.00 -3.55
C PRO A 268 7.40 15.43 -5.01
N ARG A 269 8.14 16.50 -5.33
CA ARG A 269 8.33 17.03 -6.68
C ARG A 269 9.75 16.83 -7.15
N ASP A 270 9.93 16.69 -8.46
CA ASP A 270 11.23 16.68 -9.13
C ASP A 270 12.26 15.75 -8.47
N THR A 271 11.76 14.65 -7.90
CA THR A 271 12.59 13.60 -7.32
C THR A 271 12.52 12.34 -8.18
N PRO A 272 13.54 11.47 -8.16
CA PRO A 272 13.47 10.16 -8.81
C PRO A 272 12.31 9.30 -8.30
N TYR A 273 11.75 9.65 -7.15
CA TYR A 273 10.66 8.96 -6.46
C TYR A 273 9.28 9.58 -6.72
N ALA A 274 9.23 10.63 -7.54
CA ALA A 274 7.98 11.34 -7.85
C ALA A 274 7.00 10.40 -8.57
N GLY A 275 5.81 10.24 -8.00
CA GLY A 275 4.73 9.51 -8.65
C GLY A 275 4.20 10.23 -9.89
N VAL A 276 3.46 9.53 -10.74
CA VAL A 276 2.95 10.07 -12.02
C VAL A 276 2.11 11.36 -11.83
N ALA A 277 1.35 11.46 -10.74
CA ALA A 277 0.59 12.67 -10.41
C ALA A 277 1.50 13.89 -10.19
N SER A 278 2.65 13.69 -9.54
CA SER A 278 3.64 14.74 -9.32
C SER A 278 4.33 15.15 -10.62
N LEU A 279 4.70 14.18 -11.47
CA LEU A 279 5.33 14.46 -12.77
C LEU A 279 4.41 15.29 -13.66
N PHE A 280 3.13 14.95 -13.74
CA PHE A 280 2.15 15.72 -14.52
C PHE A 280 1.92 17.12 -13.93
N SER A 281 1.86 17.22 -12.60
CA SER A 281 1.73 18.51 -11.92
C SER A 281 2.93 19.41 -12.18
N SER A 282 4.16 18.88 -12.07
CA SER A 282 5.39 19.64 -12.35
C SER A 282 5.47 20.11 -13.81
N ALA A 283 4.97 19.30 -14.78
CA ALA A 283 4.90 19.72 -16.18
C ALA A 283 3.92 20.91 -16.34
N LEU A 284 2.73 20.81 -15.74
CA LEU A 284 1.72 21.87 -15.80
C LEU A 284 2.20 23.18 -15.13
N ASP A 285 2.98 23.09 -14.04
CA ASP A 285 3.56 24.25 -13.37
C ASP A 285 4.60 24.99 -14.25
N ARG A 286 5.25 24.26 -15.19
CA ARG A 286 6.15 24.83 -16.19
C ARG A 286 5.45 25.26 -17.49
N ASP A 287 4.11 25.26 -17.49
CA ASP A 287 3.30 25.46 -18.69
C ASP A 287 3.63 24.46 -19.82
N GLU A 288 3.90 23.19 -19.43
CA GLU A 288 4.17 22.08 -20.34
C GLU A 288 3.00 21.11 -20.35
N ALA A 289 2.77 20.42 -21.49
CA ALA A 289 1.77 19.38 -21.58
C ALA A 289 2.23 18.11 -20.82
N PRO A 290 1.41 17.51 -19.96
CA PRO A 290 1.72 16.20 -19.38
C PRO A 290 1.99 15.16 -20.45
N ARG A 291 3.12 14.45 -20.35
CA ARG A 291 3.50 13.37 -21.27
C ARG A 291 2.98 12.04 -20.73
N VAL A 292 2.04 11.48 -21.43
CA VAL A 292 1.38 10.21 -21.07
C VAL A 292 2.01 9.08 -21.86
N PHE A 293 2.61 8.14 -21.18
CA PHE A 293 3.29 7.00 -21.79
C PHE A 293 2.29 5.96 -22.31
N GLU A 294 2.76 5.09 -23.18
CA GLU A 294 1.99 4.07 -23.90
C GLU A 294 0.80 4.75 -24.60
N ASP A 295 -0.40 4.23 -24.43
CA ASP A 295 -1.67 4.80 -24.91
C ASP A 295 -2.44 5.57 -23.81
N GLY A 296 -1.87 5.66 -22.60
CA GLY A 296 -2.53 6.25 -21.43
C GLY A 296 -3.57 5.33 -20.77
N GLY A 297 -3.73 4.11 -21.26
CA GLY A 297 -4.73 3.14 -20.77
C GLY A 297 -4.32 2.36 -19.52
N GLN A 298 -3.12 2.58 -18.98
CA GLN A 298 -2.67 1.88 -17.78
C GLN A 298 -3.64 2.14 -16.61
N ARG A 299 -4.25 1.08 -16.09
CA ARG A 299 -5.19 1.17 -14.98
C ARG A 299 -4.48 1.29 -13.65
N ARG A 300 -4.94 2.24 -12.84
CA ARG A 300 -4.48 2.49 -11.47
C ARG A 300 -5.67 2.81 -10.59
N ASP A 301 -5.45 2.73 -9.29
CA ASP A 301 -6.33 3.29 -8.28
C ASP A 301 -5.60 4.46 -7.63
N PHE A 302 -6.10 5.67 -7.80
CA PHE A 302 -5.53 6.89 -7.22
C PHE A 302 -6.28 7.21 -5.93
N VAL A 303 -5.59 7.09 -4.80
CA VAL A 303 -6.15 7.35 -3.47
C VAL A 303 -5.58 8.63 -2.89
N HIS A 304 -6.45 9.51 -2.38
CA HIS A 304 -6.02 10.77 -1.78
C HIS A 304 -5.31 10.53 -0.44
N VAL A 305 -4.27 11.32 -0.17
CA VAL A 305 -3.43 11.15 1.03
C VAL A 305 -4.20 11.29 2.35
N SER A 306 -5.28 12.08 2.40
CA SER A 306 -6.15 12.16 3.58
C SER A 306 -6.94 10.87 3.83
N ASP A 307 -7.36 10.18 2.76
CA ASP A 307 -8.02 8.89 2.90
C ASP A 307 -7.03 7.82 3.39
N VAL A 308 -5.78 7.87 2.91
CA VAL A 308 -4.71 7.01 3.43
C VAL A 308 -4.49 7.28 4.92
N ALA A 309 -4.41 8.55 5.34
CA ALA A 309 -4.25 8.91 6.75
C ALA A 309 -5.41 8.35 7.60
N SER A 310 -6.65 8.47 7.13
CA SER A 310 -7.81 7.90 7.81
C SER A 310 -7.79 6.36 7.86
N ALA A 311 -7.20 5.67 6.86
CA ALA A 311 -7.02 4.23 6.90
C ALA A 311 -6.04 3.81 8.01
N PHE A 312 -4.94 4.53 8.19
CA PHE A 312 -4.02 4.31 9.30
C PHE A 312 -4.69 4.56 10.65
N ALA A 313 -5.46 5.65 10.80
CA ALA A 313 -6.20 5.91 12.04
C ALA A 313 -7.22 4.80 12.34
N THR A 314 -7.92 4.29 11.32
CA THR A 314 -8.83 3.15 11.45
C THR A 314 -8.08 1.88 11.91
N ALA A 315 -6.90 1.60 11.34
CA ALA A 315 -6.08 0.47 11.74
C ALA A 315 -5.56 0.60 13.19
N VAL A 316 -5.16 1.81 13.61
CA VAL A 316 -4.80 2.10 15.02
C VAL A 316 -5.97 1.81 15.94
N GLY A 317 -7.17 2.30 15.62
CA GLY A 317 -8.38 2.03 16.38
C GLY A 317 -8.67 0.53 16.51
N ALA A 318 -8.53 -0.22 15.42
CA ALA A 318 -8.73 -1.68 15.42
C ALA A 318 -7.72 -2.44 16.28
N LEU A 319 -6.46 -1.98 16.34
CA LEU A 319 -5.46 -2.57 17.23
C LEU A 319 -5.60 -2.12 18.69
N ALA A 320 -6.13 -0.93 18.93
CA ALA A 320 -6.39 -0.41 20.28
C ALA A 320 -7.63 -1.04 20.93
N ASP A 321 -8.52 -1.65 20.14
CA ASP A 321 -9.70 -2.35 20.66
C ASP A 321 -9.27 -3.57 21.50
N ALA A 322 -9.50 -3.48 22.81
CA ALA A 322 -9.14 -4.52 23.76
C ALA A 322 -9.99 -5.80 23.62
N THR A 323 -11.10 -5.74 22.89
CA THR A 323 -12.01 -6.88 22.69
C THR A 323 -11.55 -7.81 21.57
N ASP A 324 -10.56 -7.40 20.78
CA ASP A 324 -10.02 -8.20 19.68
C ASP A 324 -8.95 -9.17 20.20
N ASP A 325 -9.25 -10.45 20.19
CA ASP A 325 -8.46 -11.57 20.71
C ASP A 325 -7.49 -12.19 19.68
N ARG A 326 -7.29 -11.55 18.53
CA ARG A 326 -6.43 -12.07 17.43
C ARG A 326 -4.92 -11.97 17.74
N ALA A 327 -4.51 -12.44 18.93
CA ALA A 327 -3.10 -12.53 19.31
C ALA A 327 -2.30 -13.37 18.29
N GLY A 328 -1.10 -12.92 17.93
CA GLY A 328 -0.25 -13.57 16.95
C GLY A 328 -0.66 -13.38 15.48
N ALA A 329 -1.71 -12.59 15.21
CA ALA A 329 -2.23 -12.42 13.86
C ALA A 329 -1.54 -11.29 13.08
N HIS A 330 -1.33 -11.55 11.79
CA HIS A 330 -1.00 -10.54 10.78
C HIS A 330 -2.13 -10.45 9.76
N GLN A 331 -2.51 -9.23 9.41
CA GLN A 331 -3.52 -8.97 8.39
C GLN A 331 -3.02 -7.92 7.40
N ALA A 332 -3.25 -8.20 6.10
CA ALA A 332 -3.02 -7.23 5.06
C ALA A 332 -4.35 -6.67 4.55
N TYR A 333 -4.36 -5.37 4.21
CA TYR A 333 -5.50 -4.68 3.60
C TYR A 333 -5.07 -3.79 2.46
N ASN A 334 -5.80 -3.84 1.35
CA ASN A 334 -5.63 -2.90 0.26
C ASN A 334 -6.25 -1.55 0.62
N VAL A 335 -5.51 -0.48 0.36
CA VAL A 335 -5.94 0.91 0.59
C VAL A 335 -5.96 1.65 -0.73
N GLY A 336 -7.12 1.68 -1.36
CA GLY A 336 -7.39 2.35 -2.62
C GLY A 336 -8.69 3.14 -2.56
N SER A 337 -8.96 3.94 -3.58
CA SER A 337 -10.22 4.68 -3.71
C SER A 337 -11.40 3.76 -4.03
N GLY A 338 -11.13 2.57 -4.55
CA GLY A 338 -12.11 1.65 -5.10
C GLY A 338 -12.58 2.04 -6.53
N ILE A 339 -11.98 3.09 -7.10
CA ILE A 339 -12.31 3.58 -8.45
C ILE A 339 -11.13 3.32 -9.38
N VAL A 340 -11.37 2.53 -10.41
CA VAL A 340 -10.38 2.29 -11.45
C VAL A 340 -10.31 3.51 -12.35
N SER A 341 -9.12 4.11 -12.45
CA SER A 341 -8.82 5.21 -13.37
C SER A 341 -7.61 4.87 -14.22
N THR A 342 -7.49 5.47 -15.39
CA THR A 342 -6.29 5.34 -16.21
C THR A 342 -5.29 6.46 -15.91
N VAL A 343 -4.02 6.25 -16.29
CA VAL A 343 -3.01 7.32 -16.23
C VAL A 343 -3.42 8.50 -17.12
N GLY A 344 -4.09 8.22 -18.25
CA GLY A 344 -4.67 9.25 -19.11
C GLY A 344 -5.80 10.04 -18.44
N ASP A 345 -6.66 9.38 -17.62
CA ASP A 345 -7.71 10.06 -16.85
C ASP A 345 -7.12 11.03 -15.83
N LEU A 346 -6.09 10.60 -15.10
CA LEU A 346 -5.38 11.48 -14.17
C LEU A 346 -4.77 12.69 -14.87
N ALA A 347 -4.11 12.49 -16.03
CA ALA A 347 -3.51 13.59 -16.78
C ALA A 347 -4.58 14.59 -17.24
N ARG A 348 -5.72 14.12 -17.76
CA ARG A 348 -6.86 14.96 -18.15
C ARG A 348 -7.46 15.71 -16.97
N ALA A 349 -7.66 15.04 -15.84
CA ALA A 349 -8.21 15.64 -14.63
C ALA A 349 -7.31 16.77 -14.10
N LEU A 350 -5.99 16.55 -14.03
CA LEU A 350 -5.01 17.55 -13.62
C LEU A 350 -4.95 18.74 -14.59
N SER A 351 -4.93 18.49 -15.89
CA SER A 351 -4.93 19.56 -16.90
C SER A 351 -6.21 20.38 -16.84
N GLY A 352 -7.36 19.72 -16.72
CA GLY A 352 -8.67 20.39 -16.64
C GLY A 352 -8.82 21.23 -15.37
N SER A 353 -8.38 20.74 -14.21
CA SER A 353 -8.46 21.48 -12.94
C SER A 353 -7.62 22.77 -12.91
N ARG A 354 -6.64 22.90 -13.81
CA ARG A 354 -5.70 24.04 -13.88
C ARG A 354 -5.84 24.89 -15.14
N ASN A 355 -6.80 24.59 -16.00
CA ASN A 355 -6.87 25.15 -17.36
C ASN A 355 -5.52 25.01 -18.11
N GLY A 356 -4.80 23.92 -17.83
CA GLY A 356 -3.49 23.64 -18.38
C GLY A 356 -3.54 23.00 -19.77
N LYS A 357 -2.36 22.75 -20.34
CA LYS A 357 -2.24 22.17 -21.67
C LYS A 357 -2.79 20.75 -21.71
N THR A 358 -3.41 20.39 -22.84
CA THR A 358 -3.91 19.04 -23.11
C THR A 358 -2.79 18.03 -23.04
N PRO A 359 -2.96 16.89 -22.32
CA PRO A 359 -1.95 15.85 -22.25
C PRO A 359 -1.60 15.28 -23.63
N ILE A 360 -0.33 14.89 -23.81
CA ILE A 360 0.17 14.28 -25.05
C ILE A 360 0.44 12.81 -24.78
N VAL A 361 -0.26 11.93 -25.50
CA VAL A 361 0.03 10.49 -25.53
C VAL A 361 1.23 10.28 -26.42
N THR A 362 2.33 9.71 -25.89
CA THR A 362 3.63 9.68 -26.57
C THR A 362 3.94 8.35 -27.23
N GLY A 363 3.30 7.26 -26.83
CA GLY A 363 3.68 5.90 -27.23
C GLY A 363 4.98 5.40 -26.58
N GLU A 364 5.69 6.26 -25.82
CA GLU A 364 6.89 5.85 -25.07
C GLU A 364 6.51 4.86 -23.97
N TYR A 365 7.43 3.99 -23.62
CA TYR A 365 7.19 3.02 -22.55
C TYR A 365 8.43 2.87 -21.68
N ARG A 366 8.24 2.32 -20.48
CA ARG A 366 9.32 1.87 -19.61
C ARG A 366 9.27 0.36 -19.49
N LEU A 367 10.40 -0.30 -19.78
CA LEU A 367 10.50 -1.72 -19.58
C LEU A 367 10.39 -2.07 -18.09
N GLY A 368 9.59 -3.06 -17.76
CA GLY A 368 9.33 -3.48 -16.38
C GLY A 368 8.21 -2.73 -15.66
N ASP A 369 7.62 -1.68 -16.26
CA ASP A 369 6.40 -1.08 -15.69
C ASP A 369 5.22 -2.05 -15.84
N VAL A 370 4.39 -2.15 -14.80
CA VAL A 370 3.16 -2.95 -14.83
C VAL A 370 2.08 -2.24 -15.66
N ARG A 371 1.35 -3.01 -16.48
CA ARG A 371 0.28 -2.45 -17.30
C ARG A 371 -0.93 -2.07 -16.46
N HIS A 372 -1.47 -2.99 -15.69
CA HIS A 372 -2.62 -2.75 -14.83
C HIS A 372 -2.36 -3.25 -13.42
N ILE A 373 -2.61 -2.39 -12.45
CA ILE A 373 -2.62 -2.77 -11.04
C ILE A 373 -3.72 -2.00 -10.29
N THR A 374 -4.80 -2.70 -10.01
CA THR A 374 -5.94 -2.19 -9.25
C THR A 374 -6.40 -3.26 -8.29
N ALA A 375 -6.79 -2.88 -7.07
CA ALA A 375 -7.19 -3.84 -6.06
C ALA A 375 -8.55 -3.47 -5.44
N SER A 376 -9.17 -4.46 -4.85
CA SER A 376 -10.37 -4.27 -4.04
C SER A 376 -10.00 -3.86 -2.63
N SER A 377 -10.55 -2.75 -2.14
CA SER A 377 -10.48 -2.37 -0.72
C SER A 377 -11.69 -2.91 0.09
N GLN A 378 -12.42 -3.88 -0.47
CA GLN A 378 -13.65 -4.40 0.13
C GLN A 378 -13.39 -5.05 1.49
N LYS A 379 -12.29 -5.79 1.64
CA LYS A 379 -11.90 -6.41 2.91
C LYS A 379 -11.71 -5.36 4.02
N LEU A 380 -11.01 -4.26 3.73
CA LEU A 380 -10.81 -3.16 4.69
C LEU A 380 -12.15 -2.55 5.11
N HIS A 381 -13.08 -2.39 4.16
CA HIS A 381 -14.43 -1.93 4.46
C HIS A 381 -15.20 -2.93 5.34
N ASP A 382 -15.22 -4.20 4.99
CA ASP A 382 -16.05 -5.20 5.66
C ASP A 382 -15.57 -5.52 7.07
N GLU A 383 -14.26 -5.52 7.30
CA GLU A 383 -13.67 -5.84 8.58
C GLU A 383 -13.47 -4.61 9.50
N LEU A 384 -13.11 -3.45 8.94
CA LEU A 384 -12.77 -2.26 9.71
C LEU A 384 -13.70 -1.06 9.44
N GLY A 385 -14.62 -1.13 8.48
CA GLY A 385 -15.59 -0.07 8.17
C GLY A 385 -15.00 1.11 7.41
N TRP A 386 -13.77 1.01 6.88
CA TRP A 386 -13.14 2.10 6.16
C TRP A 386 -13.53 2.17 4.68
N ARG A 387 -13.71 3.38 4.18
CA ARG A 387 -13.84 3.69 2.73
C ARG A 387 -13.16 5.01 2.43
N ALA A 388 -12.57 5.12 1.25
CA ALA A 388 -12.12 6.40 0.71
C ALA A 388 -13.31 7.33 0.47
N LYS A 389 -13.10 8.63 0.65
CA LYS A 389 -14.13 9.67 0.57
C LYS A 389 -13.84 10.72 -0.51
N VAL A 390 -12.56 10.90 -0.86
CA VAL A 390 -12.14 11.94 -1.80
C VAL A 390 -12.15 11.37 -3.21
N SER A 391 -12.99 11.93 -4.08
CA SER A 391 -12.97 11.58 -5.50
C SER A 391 -11.70 12.08 -6.19
N LEU A 392 -11.33 11.49 -7.33
CA LEU A 392 -10.17 11.97 -8.10
C LEU A 392 -10.36 13.43 -8.52
N ALA A 393 -11.56 13.81 -8.93
CA ALA A 393 -11.88 15.18 -9.37
C ALA A 393 -11.70 16.20 -8.21
N ASP A 394 -12.23 15.90 -7.02
CA ASP A 394 -12.10 16.77 -5.86
C ASP A 394 -10.64 16.84 -5.38
N GLY A 395 -9.97 15.70 -5.34
CA GLY A 395 -8.58 15.61 -4.90
C GLY A 395 -7.61 16.38 -5.79
N VAL A 396 -7.78 16.34 -7.13
CA VAL A 396 -6.91 17.10 -8.05
C VAL A 396 -7.22 18.59 -8.04
N SER A 397 -8.47 19.00 -7.80
CA SER A 397 -8.85 20.42 -7.70
C SER A 397 -8.24 21.09 -6.47
N GLY A 398 -8.06 20.33 -5.39
CA GLY A 398 -7.41 20.76 -4.14
C GLY A 398 -5.87 20.74 -4.18
N LEU A 399 -5.26 20.29 -5.26
CA LEU A 399 -3.81 20.26 -5.41
C LEU A 399 -3.26 21.67 -5.65
N THR A 400 -3.14 22.47 -4.58
CA THR A 400 -2.32 23.68 -4.57
C THR A 400 -0.89 23.26 -4.23
N PHE A 401 0.02 23.59 -5.11
CA PHE A 401 1.45 23.43 -4.88
C PHE A 401 2.01 24.80 -4.54
N GLY A 402 2.27 25.02 -3.27
CA GLY A 402 2.98 26.21 -2.82
C GLY A 402 4.45 26.16 -3.22
#